data_d08a9670842e961890b0cd4b653353ab
#
_entry.id   d08a9670842e961890b0cd4b653353ab
#
_cell.length_a   1.000
_cell.length_b   1.000
_cell.length_c   1.000
_cell.angle_alpha   90.00
_cell.angle_beta   90.00
_cell.angle_gamma   90.00
#
_symmetry.space_group_name_H-M   'P 1'
#
loop_
_entity.id
_entity.type
_entity.pdbx_description
1 polymer ?
#
loop_
_entity_poly.entity_id
_entity_poly.type
_entity_poly.pdbx_seq_one_letter_code
_entity_poly.pdbx_strand_id
1 'polypeptide(L)'
;TAYEIRLSLVGSEMCIRDRNEAIDASLKRLKTDYIDLYQLHWPDRGWTDFKDLGQTEEIEDVGADRKETIAALNELVQAGKIRSWGISNESAWGTMDFVARANASGVARPASIQNAYSLLNRKFELALAEIALRERVGLLAYAPVAAGVLTGKYLDDARPAGARNTLWPSNTRYFGDEAKAATRAYVTLAGECGISPEVLAHAFVLTRSFLTASIVGATQIWHLDRALQALDFEIDAELQSRLEALHRQYLVPAP
;
A
#
# COMPACT_ATOMS: atom_id res chain seq x y z
N THR A 1 19.95 4.12 9.55
CA THR A 1 19.52 3.15 10.58
C THR A 1 18.59 2.17 9.91
N ALA A 2 19.09 0.96 9.68
CA ALA A 2 18.33 -0.13 9.08
C ALA A 2 17.16 -0.49 9.99
N TYR A 3 15.96 -0.55 9.44
CA TYR A 3 14.83 -1.18 10.09
C TYR A 3 15.10 -2.69 10.11
N GLU A 4 15.59 -3.21 11.21
CA GLU A 4 15.51 -4.62 11.49
C GLU A 4 14.05 -4.95 11.79
N ILE A 5 13.34 -5.45 10.79
CA ILE A 5 12.09 -6.16 11.00
C ILE A 5 12.48 -7.50 11.61
N ARG A 6 12.32 -7.66 12.90
CA ARG A 6 12.45 -8.97 13.53
C ARG A 6 11.30 -9.86 13.08
N LEU A 7 11.60 -10.77 12.17
CA LEU A 7 10.73 -11.86 11.70
C LEU A 7 10.59 -12.99 12.73
N SER A 8 10.49 -12.70 14.02
CA SER A 8 10.38 -13.75 15.03
C SER A 8 9.53 -13.32 16.20
N LEU A 9 8.21 -13.31 16.03
CA LEU A 9 7.30 -13.34 17.16
C LEU A 9 6.07 -14.17 16.75
N VAL A 10 6.18 -15.48 16.89
CA VAL A 10 5.09 -16.43 16.78
C VAL A 10 4.62 -16.75 18.20
N GLY A 11 3.38 -16.35 18.55
CA GLY A 11 2.76 -16.68 19.83
C GLY A 11 1.70 -15.66 20.25
N SER A 12 0.49 -16.11 20.53
CA SER A 12 -0.69 -15.26 20.77
C SER A 12 -0.57 -14.35 22.00
N GLU A 13 0.04 -14.78 23.09
CA GLU A 13 0.21 -13.97 24.29
C GLU A 13 1.26 -12.87 24.16
N MET A 14 2.28 -13.11 23.32
CA MET A 14 3.33 -12.13 23.01
C MET A 14 2.79 -10.97 22.18
N CYS A 15 1.77 -11.19 21.35
CA CYS A 15 1.23 -10.18 20.45
C CYS A 15 0.49 -9.04 21.15
N ILE A 16 -0.24 -9.26 22.25
CA ILE A 16 -1.02 -8.21 22.95
C ILE A 16 -0.10 -7.32 23.79
N ARG A 17 0.82 -7.92 24.57
CA ARG A 17 1.80 -7.17 25.36
C ARG A 17 2.70 -6.34 24.45
N ASP A 18 3.22 -6.94 23.38
CA ASP A 18 4.10 -6.28 22.42
C ASP A 18 3.40 -5.13 21.69
N ARG A 19 2.10 -5.23 21.44
CA ARG A 19 1.30 -4.12 20.84
C ARG A 19 1.21 -2.93 21.76
N ASN A 20 0.93 -3.14 23.04
CA ASN A 20 0.88 -2.07 24.04
C ASN A 20 2.25 -1.40 24.19
N GLU A 21 3.32 -2.18 24.27
CA GLU A 21 4.69 -1.68 24.31
C GLU A 21 5.06 -0.93 23.01
N ALA A 22 4.66 -1.44 21.85
CA ALA A 22 4.89 -0.80 20.55
C ALA A 22 4.17 0.54 20.43
N ILE A 23 2.93 0.64 20.93
CA ILE A 23 2.17 1.90 20.98
C ILE A 23 2.83 2.90 21.93
N ASP A 24 3.15 2.49 23.14
CA ASP A 24 3.79 3.39 24.12
C ASP A 24 5.15 3.88 23.62
N ALA A 25 5.91 3.01 22.96
CA ALA A 25 7.16 3.39 22.30
C ALA A 25 6.91 4.37 21.12
N SER A 26 5.83 4.21 20.37
CA SER A 26 5.45 5.12 19.27
C SER A 26 5.02 6.47 19.80
N LEU A 27 4.17 6.52 20.82
CA LEU A 27 3.75 7.76 21.49
C LEU A 27 4.96 8.54 22.02
N LYS A 28 5.88 7.82 22.69
CA LYS A 28 7.14 8.43 23.17
C LYS A 28 7.99 9.00 22.04
N ARG A 29 8.16 8.29 20.92
CA ARG A 29 8.92 8.79 19.77
C ARG A 29 8.26 9.98 19.09
N LEU A 30 6.94 9.96 18.97
CA LEU A 30 6.14 11.03 18.39
C LEU A 30 5.98 12.22 19.32
N LYS A 31 6.29 12.07 20.62
CA LYS A 31 6.11 13.10 21.67
C LYS A 31 4.65 13.58 21.75
N THR A 32 3.72 12.65 21.75
CA THR A 32 2.28 12.88 21.84
C THR A 32 1.67 11.83 22.75
N ASP A 33 0.47 12.09 23.22
CA ASP A 33 -0.33 11.19 24.07
C ASP A 33 -1.37 10.38 23.29
N TYR A 34 -1.54 10.66 21.98
CA TYR A 34 -2.44 9.90 21.12
C TYR A 34 -1.89 9.77 19.69
N ILE A 35 -2.40 8.78 18.94
CA ILE A 35 -2.16 8.56 17.51
C ILE A 35 -3.50 8.61 16.79
N ASP A 36 -3.61 9.40 15.71
CA ASP A 36 -4.87 9.52 14.95
C ASP A 36 -5.21 8.20 14.24
N LEU A 37 -4.23 7.57 13.59
CA LEU A 37 -4.40 6.30 12.88
C LEU A 37 -3.24 5.36 13.19
N TYR A 38 -3.53 4.24 13.85
CA TYR A 38 -2.56 3.15 14.06
C TYR A 38 -2.85 2.01 13.11
N GLN A 39 -1.83 1.51 12.40
CA GLN A 39 -2.01 0.50 11.37
C GLN A 39 -1.29 -0.81 11.68
N LEU A 40 -1.98 -1.93 11.49
CA LEU A 40 -1.37 -3.25 11.41
C LEU A 40 -0.61 -3.35 10.09
N HIS A 41 0.70 -3.63 10.15
CA HIS A 41 1.59 -3.50 8.98
C HIS A 41 1.42 -4.65 7.98
N TRP A 42 1.20 -5.88 8.48
CA TRP A 42 1.11 -7.11 7.70
C TRP A 42 0.02 -8.04 8.21
N PRO A 43 -0.57 -8.86 7.33
CA PRO A 43 -1.37 -9.98 7.75
C PRO A 43 -0.57 -10.93 8.65
N ASP A 44 -1.19 -11.37 9.74
CA ASP A 44 -0.62 -12.30 10.69
C ASP A 44 -1.09 -13.74 10.36
N ARG A 45 -0.78 -14.20 9.16
CA ARG A 45 -1.10 -15.53 8.64
C ARG A 45 -0.23 -15.88 7.42
N GLY A 46 -0.31 -17.13 6.93
CA GLY A 46 0.47 -17.63 5.79
C GLY A 46 0.17 -16.97 4.44
N TRP A 47 -0.83 -16.07 4.37
CA TRP A 47 -1.14 -15.30 3.17
C TRP A 47 -0.35 -13.98 3.11
N THR A 48 0.16 -13.64 1.93
CA THR A 48 0.73 -12.31 1.67
C THR A 48 0.28 -11.81 0.30
N ASP A 49 0.00 -10.50 0.20
CA ASP A 49 -0.34 -9.84 -1.07
C ASP A 49 0.88 -9.70 -2.02
N PHE A 50 2.06 -10.12 -1.58
CA PHE A 50 3.32 -10.07 -2.34
C PHE A 50 3.65 -11.38 -3.07
N LYS A 51 2.85 -12.42 -2.92
CA LYS A 51 3.05 -13.65 -3.68
C LYS A 51 2.49 -13.52 -5.09
N ASP A 52 3.05 -14.33 -5.98
CA ASP A 52 2.59 -14.43 -7.36
C ASP A 52 1.10 -14.80 -7.43
N LEU A 53 0.45 -14.38 -8.52
CA LEU A 53 -0.91 -14.78 -8.79
C LEU A 53 -0.98 -16.30 -8.93
N GLY A 54 -2.00 -16.92 -8.31
CA GLY A 54 -2.22 -18.36 -8.42
C GLY A 54 -1.60 -19.19 -7.28
N GLN A 55 -1.42 -18.62 -6.10
CA GLN A 55 -1.04 -19.41 -4.91
C GLN A 55 -2.07 -20.53 -4.69
N THR A 56 -1.59 -21.77 -4.71
CA THR A 56 -2.41 -22.99 -4.55
C THR A 56 -2.08 -23.75 -3.27
N GLU A 57 -1.15 -23.25 -2.46
CA GLU A 57 -0.77 -23.88 -1.19
C GLU A 57 -1.85 -23.70 -0.14
N GLU A 58 -2.00 -24.66 0.75
CA GLU A 58 -2.87 -24.53 1.91
C GLU A 58 -2.40 -23.38 2.79
N ILE A 59 -3.36 -22.60 3.30
CA ILE A 59 -3.10 -21.45 4.16
C ILE A 59 -3.23 -21.94 5.59
N GLU A 60 -2.10 -22.02 6.31
CA GLU A 60 -2.11 -22.26 7.74
C GLU A 60 -2.38 -20.94 8.47
N ASP A 61 -3.43 -20.90 9.27
CA ASP A 61 -3.70 -19.80 10.21
C ASP A 61 -2.83 -19.97 11.46
N VAL A 62 -1.57 -19.58 11.36
CA VAL A 62 -0.57 -19.68 12.45
C VAL A 62 -0.42 -18.39 13.28
N GLY A 63 -1.20 -17.37 12.94
CA GLY A 63 -1.11 -16.05 13.58
C GLY A 63 -1.99 -15.88 14.83
N ALA A 64 -1.94 -14.70 15.44
CA ALA A 64 -2.80 -14.33 16.56
C ALA A 64 -4.28 -14.33 16.14
N ASP A 65 -5.17 -14.73 17.05
CA ASP A 65 -6.61 -14.64 16.81
C ASP A 65 -6.99 -13.18 16.50
N ARG A 66 -7.58 -12.96 15.33
CA ARG A 66 -8.05 -11.63 14.91
C ARG A 66 -9.07 -11.03 15.87
N LYS A 67 -9.83 -11.86 16.60
CA LYS A 67 -10.74 -11.40 17.65
C LYS A 67 -9.98 -10.77 18.80
N GLU A 68 -8.89 -11.39 19.26
CA GLU A 68 -8.01 -10.84 20.28
C GLU A 68 -7.32 -9.56 19.80
N THR A 69 -6.89 -9.55 18.54
CA THR A 69 -6.31 -8.35 17.91
C THR A 69 -7.28 -7.18 17.90
N ILE A 70 -8.53 -7.41 17.50
CA ILE A 70 -9.58 -6.37 17.48
C ILE A 70 -9.90 -5.90 18.90
N ALA A 71 -9.99 -6.81 19.88
CA ALA A 71 -10.22 -6.46 21.27
C ALA A 71 -9.12 -5.55 21.83
N ALA A 72 -7.83 -5.90 21.59
CA ALA A 72 -6.70 -5.08 22.02
C ALA A 72 -6.70 -3.68 21.35
N LEU A 73 -6.99 -3.60 20.05
CA LEU A 73 -7.12 -2.31 19.37
C LEU A 73 -8.26 -1.46 19.92
N ASN A 74 -9.39 -2.10 20.25
CA ASN A 74 -10.52 -1.41 20.89
C ASN A 74 -10.16 -0.88 22.29
N GLU A 75 -9.42 -1.64 23.11
CA GLU A 75 -8.90 -1.17 24.40
C GLU A 75 -8.04 0.10 24.23
N LEU A 76 -7.20 0.15 23.21
CA LEU A 76 -6.37 1.31 22.91
C LEU A 76 -7.21 2.53 22.46
N VAL A 77 -8.30 2.30 21.73
CA VAL A 77 -9.28 3.36 21.38
C VAL A 77 -9.97 3.87 22.63
N GLN A 78 -10.46 2.98 23.50
CA GLN A 78 -11.13 3.35 24.75
C GLN A 78 -10.19 4.07 25.73
N ALA A 79 -8.90 3.70 25.74
CA ALA A 79 -7.87 4.38 26.52
C ALA A 79 -7.47 5.74 25.95
N GLY A 80 -7.97 6.11 24.75
CA GLY A 80 -7.62 7.35 24.07
C GLY A 80 -6.21 7.40 23.48
N LYS A 81 -5.47 6.28 23.50
CA LYS A 81 -4.12 6.18 22.94
C LYS A 81 -4.11 6.21 21.41
N ILE A 82 -5.17 5.70 20.78
CA ILE A 82 -5.38 5.80 19.32
C ILE A 82 -6.82 6.28 19.07
N ARG A 83 -7.01 7.05 18.00
CA ARG A 83 -8.36 7.49 17.57
C ARG A 83 -9.02 6.48 16.65
N SER A 84 -8.23 5.91 15.75
CA SER A 84 -8.66 4.93 14.75
C SER A 84 -7.56 3.94 14.49
N TRP A 85 -7.93 2.80 13.93
CA TRP A 85 -6.98 1.81 13.46
C TRP A 85 -7.24 1.42 12.01
N GLY A 86 -6.23 0.90 11.36
CA GLY A 86 -6.27 0.44 9.97
C GLY A 86 -5.46 -0.83 9.79
N ILE A 87 -5.54 -1.38 8.60
CA ILE A 87 -4.83 -2.58 8.16
C ILE A 87 -3.93 -2.26 6.98
N SER A 88 -2.96 -3.12 6.69
CA SER A 88 -2.06 -2.93 5.56
C SER A 88 -1.67 -4.27 4.94
N ASN A 89 -1.44 -4.27 3.62
CA ASN A 89 -1.06 -5.45 2.85
C ASN A 89 -2.07 -6.62 2.97
N GLU A 90 -3.31 -6.27 3.29
CA GLU A 90 -4.39 -7.22 3.48
C GLU A 90 -5.06 -7.61 2.17
N SER A 91 -5.53 -8.86 2.14
CA SER A 91 -6.39 -9.39 1.06
C SER A 91 -7.84 -8.94 1.23
N ALA A 92 -8.65 -9.17 0.20
CA ALA A 92 -10.09 -8.96 0.25
C ALA A 92 -10.76 -9.77 1.37
N TRP A 93 -10.38 -11.05 1.50
CA TRP A 93 -10.90 -11.92 2.55
C TRP A 93 -10.53 -11.41 3.95
N GLY A 94 -9.26 -11.09 4.19
CA GLY A 94 -8.82 -10.60 5.50
C GLY A 94 -9.46 -9.27 5.87
N THR A 95 -9.63 -8.37 4.91
CA THR A 95 -10.33 -7.09 5.12
C THR A 95 -11.76 -7.32 5.57
N MET A 96 -12.50 -8.21 4.89
CA MET A 96 -13.89 -8.52 5.25
C MET A 96 -13.98 -9.27 6.59
N ASP A 97 -13.03 -10.14 6.92
CA ASP A 97 -13.00 -10.83 8.20
C ASP A 97 -12.78 -9.85 9.37
N PHE A 98 -11.89 -8.85 9.23
CA PHE A 98 -11.75 -7.77 10.21
C PHE A 98 -13.04 -6.95 10.36
N VAL A 99 -13.68 -6.57 9.26
CA VAL A 99 -14.94 -5.81 9.27
C VAL A 99 -16.05 -6.62 9.93
N ALA A 100 -16.22 -7.87 9.56
CA ALA A 100 -17.28 -8.73 10.11
C ALA A 100 -17.10 -8.98 11.61
N ARG A 101 -15.88 -9.28 12.07
CA ARG A 101 -15.59 -9.52 13.49
C ARG A 101 -15.75 -8.25 14.34
N ALA A 102 -15.31 -7.11 13.84
CA ALA A 102 -15.50 -5.83 14.54
C ALA A 102 -16.99 -5.49 14.69
N ASN A 103 -17.77 -5.67 13.62
CA ASN A 103 -19.24 -5.49 13.66
C ASN A 103 -19.91 -6.46 14.66
N ALA A 104 -19.55 -7.74 14.63
CA ALA A 104 -20.09 -8.74 15.57
C ALA A 104 -19.75 -8.45 17.03
N SER A 105 -18.61 -7.81 17.29
CA SER A 105 -18.17 -7.41 18.61
C SER A 105 -18.68 -6.03 19.05
N GLY A 106 -19.34 -5.28 18.16
CA GLY A 106 -19.85 -3.94 18.43
C GLY A 106 -18.74 -2.89 18.66
N VAL A 107 -17.56 -3.08 18.08
CA VAL A 107 -16.40 -2.20 18.24
C VAL A 107 -16.03 -1.49 16.94
N ALA A 108 -15.11 -0.51 17.02
CA ALA A 108 -14.64 0.23 15.87
C ALA A 108 -14.05 -0.70 14.80
N ARG A 109 -14.45 -0.49 13.54
CA ARG A 109 -13.93 -1.20 12.36
C ARG A 109 -12.62 -0.57 11.89
N PRO A 110 -11.84 -1.26 11.03
CA PRO A 110 -10.70 -0.63 10.37
C PRO A 110 -11.17 0.60 9.58
N ALA A 111 -10.52 1.74 9.81
CA ALA A 111 -10.84 3.00 9.12
C ALA A 111 -10.21 3.07 7.72
N SER A 112 -9.12 2.35 7.51
CA SER A 112 -8.37 2.35 6.25
C SER A 112 -7.65 1.04 5.99
N ILE A 113 -7.31 0.84 4.73
CA ILE A 113 -6.38 -0.19 4.27
C ILE A 113 -5.21 0.48 3.54
N GLN A 114 -3.96 0.13 3.88
CA GLN A 114 -2.79 0.63 3.19
C GLN A 114 -2.17 -0.46 2.33
N ASN A 115 -2.41 -0.40 1.03
CA ASN A 115 -1.91 -1.38 0.06
C ASN A 115 -1.14 -0.70 -1.09
N ALA A 116 -0.31 -1.49 -1.78
CA ALA A 116 0.35 -1.02 -3.00
C ALA A 116 -0.69 -0.72 -4.08
N TYR A 117 -0.59 0.46 -4.70
CA TYR A 117 -1.42 0.80 -5.84
C TYR A 117 -0.69 1.75 -6.78
N SER A 118 -0.59 1.39 -8.05
CA SER A 118 0.07 2.17 -9.10
C SER A 118 -0.34 1.67 -10.49
N LEU A 119 0.12 2.34 -11.54
CA LEU A 119 -0.05 1.88 -12.92
C LEU A 119 0.52 0.47 -13.18
N LEU A 120 1.54 0.02 -12.42
CA LEU A 120 2.10 -1.32 -12.53
C LEU A 120 1.44 -2.36 -11.61
N ASN A 121 0.64 -1.92 -10.65
CA ASN A 121 -0.05 -2.79 -9.71
C ASN A 121 -1.47 -2.29 -9.44
N ARG A 122 -2.42 -2.84 -10.16
CA ARG A 122 -3.86 -2.52 -10.03
C ARG A 122 -4.65 -3.66 -9.36
N LYS A 123 -3.98 -4.56 -8.62
CA LYS A 123 -4.63 -5.70 -7.93
C LYS A 123 -5.76 -5.26 -7.00
N PHE A 124 -5.63 -4.09 -6.39
CA PHE A 124 -6.67 -3.54 -5.51
C PHE A 124 -8.04 -3.41 -6.21
N GLU A 125 -8.06 -3.16 -7.51
CA GLU A 125 -9.30 -3.01 -8.31
C GLU A 125 -10.09 -4.32 -8.46
N LEU A 126 -9.44 -5.49 -8.29
CA LEU A 126 -10.08 -6.78 -8.54
C LEU A 126 -11.17 -7.12 -7.50
N ALA A 127 -10.97 -6.73 -6.23
CA ALA A 127 -11.95 -7.01 -5.17
C ALA A 127 -11.96 -5.93 -4.08
N LEU A 128 -10.78 -5.44 -3.67
CA LEU A 128 -10.65 -4.49 -2.56
C LEU A 128 -11.30 -3.13 -2.86
N ALA A 129 -11.35 -2.70 -4.11
CA ALA A 129 -12.01 -1.45 -4.50
C ALA A 129 -13.49 -1.44 -4.14
N GLU A 130 -14.22 -2.53 -4.42
CA GLU A 130 -15.63 -2.66 -4.04
C GLU A 130 -15.79 -2.67 -2.52
N ILE A 131 -14.95 -3.41 -1.80
CA ILE A 131 -14.97 -3.46 -0.33
C ILE A 131 -14.69 -2.06 0.24
N ALA A 132 -13.68 -1.36 -0.27
CA ALA A 132 -13.33 -0.02 0.20
C ALA A 132 -14.50 0.95 0.09
N LEU A 133 -15.24 0.90 -1.03
CA LEU A 133 -16.41 1.76 -1.27
C LEU A 133 -17.62 1.36 -0.41
N ARG A 134 -17.95 0.05 -0.32
CA ARG A 134 -19.11 -0.43 0.42
C ARG A 134 -18.93 -0.35 1.93
N GLU A 135 -17.76 -0.77 2.39
CA GLU A 135 -17.45 -0.84 3.82
C GLU A 135 -16.80 0.45 4.34
N ARG A 136 -16.54 1.43 3.48
CA ARG A 136 -15.86 2.70 3.85
C ARG A 136 -14.52 2.46 4.54
N VAL A 137 -13.75 1.50 4.03
CA VAL A 137 -12.36 1.22 4.42
C VAL A 137 -11.47 1.76 3.32
N GLY A 138 -11.20 3.07 3.35
CA GLY A 138 -10.55 3.76 2.23
C GLY A 138 -9.08 3.38 2.05
N LEU A 139 -8.63 3.40 0.77
CA LEU A 139 -7.24 3.08 0.42
C LEU A 139 -6.28 4.22 0.78
N LEU A 140 -5.23 3.89 1.51
CA LEU A 140 -3.99 4.65 1.57
C LEU A 140 -3.00 4.01 0.60
N ALA A 141 -2.85 4.58 -0.61
CA ALA A 141 -2.04 3.98 -1.66
C ALA A 141 -0.55 4.22 -1.43
N TYR A 142 0.24 3.17 -1.20
CA TYR A 142 1.68 3.30 -1.20
C TYR A 142 2.30 2.90 -2.54
N ALA A 143 3.52 3.37 -2.79
CA ALA A 143 4.29 3.18 -4.02
C ALA A 143 3.57 3.64 -5.32
N PRO A 144 2.94 4.81 -5.37
CA PRO A 144 2.26 5.31 -6.56
C PRO A 144 3.18 5.40 -7.78
N VAL A 145 4.48 5.61 -7.58
CA VAL A 145 5.51 5.59 -8.64
C VAL A 145 6.32 4.28 -8.67
N ALA A 146 5.78 3.17 -8.10
CA ALA A 146 6.40 1.84 -8.09
C ALA A 146 7.87 1.87 -7.61
N ALA A 147 8.11 2.43 -6.41
CA ALA A 147 9.46 2.62 -5.85
C ALA A 147 10.43 3.38 -6.78
N GLY A 148 9.89 4.26 -7.61
CA GLY A 148 10.64 5.06 -8.58
C GLY A 148 10.87 4.37 -9.93
N VAL A 149 10.30 3.19 -10.17
CA VAL A 149 10.44 2.49 -11.47
C VAL A 149 9.64 3.20 -12.55
N LEU A 150 8.44 3.69 -12.25
CA LEU A 150 7.60 4.44 -13.20
C LEU A 150 8.22 5.78 -13.66
N THR A 151 9.30 6.24 -13.06
CA THR A 151 10.07 7.39 -13.61
C THR A 151 10.84 7.05 -14.88
N GLY A 152 10.99 5.76 -15.20
CA GLY A 152 11.80 5.28 -16.32
C GLY A 152 13.31 5.19 -16.04
N LYS A 153 13.81 5.74 -14.92
CA LYS A 153 15.23 5.83 -14.62
C LYS A 153 15.99 4.49 -14.49
N TYR A 154 15.26 3.38 -14.40
CA TYR A 154 15.84 2.04 -14.33
C TYR A 154 15.68 1.24 -15.63
N LEU A 155 15.10 1.85 -16.68
CA LEU A 155 15.02 1.22 -18.00
C LEU A 155 16.41 0.93 -18.52
N ASP A 156 16.52 -0.04 -19.41
CA ASP A 156 17.79 -0.48 -20.01
C ASP A 156 18.83 -0.91 -18.97
N ASP A 157 18.33 -1.50 -17.87
CA ASP A 157 19.11 -1.99 -16.73
C ASP A 157 19.97 -0.91 -16.03
N ALA A 158 19.62 0.37 -16.24
CA ALA A 158 20.30 1.48 -15.59
C ALA A 158 20.22 1.39 -14.07
N ARG A 159 21.32 1.80 -13.39
CA ARG A 159 21.44 1.83 -11.94
C ARG A 159 21.96 3.20 -11.48
N PRO A 160 21.13 4.26 -11.52
CA PRO A 160 21.57 5.60 -11.16
C PRO A 160 22.09 5.64 -9.71
N ALA A 161 23.21 6.31 -9.49
CA ALA A 161 23.81 6.44 -8.18
C ALA A 161 22.84 7.12 -7.20
N GLY A 162 22.77 6.61 -5.98
CA GLY A 162 21.86 7.12 -4.93
C GLY A 162 20.38 6.82 -5.13
N ALA A 163 19.98 6.19 -6.24
CA ALA A 163 18.60 5.79 -6.46
C ALA A 163 18.23 4.58 -5.59
N ARG A 164 16.96 4.54 -5.10
CA ARG A 164 16.47 3.54 -4.15
C ARG A 164 16.83 2.10 -4.53
N ASN A 165 16.48 1.66 -5.74
CA ASN A 165 16.71 0.27 -6.16
C ASN A 165 18.16 -0.02 -6.58
N THR A 166 19.00 1.01 -6.66
CA THR A 166 20.47 0.86 -6.77
C THR A 166 21.08 0.61 -5.39
N LEU A 167 20.58 1.30 -4.36
CA LEU A 167 21.02 1.14 -2.97
C LEU A 167 20.49 -0.16 -2.33
N TRP A 168 19.30 -0.60 -2.73
CA TRP A 168 18.63 -1.82 -2.23
C TRP A 168 18.22 -2.71 -3.42
N PRO A 169 19.18 -3.45 -4.01
CA PRO A 169 18.93 -4.28 -5.20
C PRO A 169 18.07 -5.52 -4.95
N SER A 170 17.82 -5.87 -3.68
CA SER A 170 16.92 -6.96 -3.28
C SER A 170 15.44 -6.70 -3.59
N ASN A 171 15.06 -5.46 -3.89
CA ASN A 171 13.71 -5.14 -4.33
C ASN A 171 13.53 -5.51 -5.80
N THR A 172 13.18 -6.77 -6.08
CA THR A 172 13.04 -7.32 -7.44
C THR A 172 11.64 -7.16 -8.02
N ARG A 173 10.63 -6.82 -7.21
CA ARG A 173 9.20 -6.78 -7.55
C ARG A 173 8.90 -6.09 -8.89
N TYR A 174 9.58 -5.01 -9.20
CA TYR A 174 9.28 -4.15 -10.37
C TYR A 174 10.26 -4.36 -11.54
N PHE A 175 11.08 -5.41 -11.53
CA PHE A 175 12.17 -5.59 -12.49
C PHE A 175 12.00 -6.78 -13.43
N GLY A 176 10.85 -7.47 -13.40
CA GLY A 176 10.49 -8.47 -14.40
C GLY A 176 10.34 -7.85 -15.81
N ASP A 177 10.47 -8.66 -16.85
CA ASP A 177 10.43 -8.18 -18.23
C ASP A 177 9.09 -7.51 -18.57
N GLU A 178 7.98 -8.04 -18.09
CA GLU A 178 6.66 -7.43 -18.26
C GLU A 178 6.55 -6.07 -17.57
N ALA A 179 7.08 -5.94 -16.34
CA ALA A 179 7.12 -4.67 -15.63
C ALA A 179 7.99 -3.63 -16.34
N LYS A 180 9.12 -4.04 -16.93
CA LYS A 180 9.97 -3.16 -17.74
C LYS A 180 9.25 -2.70 -19.01
N ALA A 181 8.58 -3.62 -19.72
CA ALA A 181 7.82 -3.30 -20.93
C ALA A 181 6.65 -2.33 -20.61
N ALA A 182 5.88 -2.60 -19.56
CA ALA A 182 4.82 -1.72 -19.11
C ALA A 182 5.34 -0.35 -18.69
N THR A 183 6.45 -0.31 -17.93
CA THR A 183 7.09 0.96 -17.53
C THR A 183 7.46 1.79 -18.76
N ARG A 184 8.09 1.19 -19.76
CA ARG A 184 8.46 1.89 -21.00
C ARG A 184 7.22 2.48 -21.69
N ALA A 185 6.14 1.72 -21.78
CA ALA A 185 4.90 2.16 -22.40
C ALA A 185 4.27 3.37 -21.64
N TYR A 186 4.22 3.33 -20.32
CA TYR A 186 3.72 4.46 -19.52
C TYR A 186 4.62 5.69 -19.59
N VAL A 187 5.93 5.52 -19.61
CA VAL A 187 6.90 6.62 -19.79
C VAL A 187 6.73 7.27 -21.17
N THR A 188 6.56 6.47 -22.23
CA THR A 188 6.29 6.97 -23.58
C THR A 188 4.98 7.75 -23.61
N LEU A 189 3.91 7.20 -23.02
CA LEU A 189 2.61 7.87 -22.95
C LEU A 189 2.70 9.23 -22.24
N ALA A 190 3.41 9.30 -21.10
CA ALA A 190 3.61 10.56 -20.38
C ALA A 190 4.35 11.59 -21.26
N GLY A 191 5.41 11.17 -21.98
CA GLY A 191 6.14 12.04 -22.91
C GLY A 191 5.26 12.57 -24.05
N GLU A 192 4.39 11.75 -24.62
CA GLU A 192 3.42 12.17 -25.65
C GLU A 192 2.39 13.19 -25.13
N CYS A 193 2.06 13.12 -23.83
CA CYS A 193 1.21 14.08 -23.15
C CYS A 193 1.97 15.34 -22.67
N GLY A 194 3.30 15.42 -22.87
CA GLY A 194 4.12 16.55 -22.45
C GLY A 194 4.29 16.69 -20.93
N ILE A 195 4.11 15.59 -20.17
CA ILE A 195 4.25 15.59 -18.72
C ILE A 195 5.32 14.59 -18.25
N SER A 196 5.78 14.75 -17.01
CA SER A 196 6.69 13.76 -16.45
C SER A 196 5.94 12.47 -16.07
N PRO A 197 6.59 11.31 -16.18
CA PRO A 197 5.99 10.04 -15.80
C PRO A 197 5.52 10.00 -14.35
N GLU A 198 6.20 10.70 -13.44
CA GLU A 198 5.82 10.82 -12.04
C GLU A 198 4.47 11.54 -11.88
N VAL A 199 4.26 12.62 -12.62
CA VAL A 199 2.98 13.35 -12.62
C VAL A 199 1.86 12.45 -13.09
N LEU A 200 2.05 11.73 -14.22
CA LEU A 200 1.07 10.78 -14.72
C LEU A 200 0.74 9.69 -13.69
N ALA A 201 1.78 9.11 -13.06
CA ALA A 201 1.61 8.04 -12.09
C ALA A 201 0.83 8.50 -10.85
N HIS A 202 1.14 9.67 -10.31
CA HIS A 202 0.39 10.25 -9.19
C HIS A 202 -1.03 10.64 -9.58
N ALA A 203 -1.22 11.34 -10.72
CA ALA A 203 -2.53 11.75 -11.21
C ALA A 203 -3.46 10.54 -11.40
N PHE A 204 -2.96 9.44 -11.98
CA PHE A 204 -3.71 8.21 -12.12
C PHE A 204 -4.24 7.69 -10.78
N VAL A 205 -3.41 7.64 -9.75
CA VAL A 205 -3.81 7.16 -8.41
C VAL A 205 -4.89 8.09 -7.83
N LEU A 206 -4.73 9.40 -7.99
CA LEU A 206 -5.66 10.41 -7.47
C LEU A 206 -7.06 10.39 -8.09
N THR A 207 -7.23 9.81 -9.30
CA THR A 207 -8.55 9.70 -9.95
C THR A 207 -9.43 8.58 -9.36
N ARG A 208 -8.91 7.75 -8.45
CA ARG A 208 -9.63 6.56 -7.95
C ARG A 208 -10.61 6.89 -6.83
N SER A 209 -11.88 6.57 -7.02
CA SER A 209 -12.96 6.85 -6.05
C SER A 209 -12.81 6.11 -4.70
N PHE A 210 -12.07 5.02 -4.68
CA PHE A 210 -11.75 4.25 -3.47
C PHE A 210 -10.50 4.76 -2.74
N LEU A 211 -9.80 5.76 -3.28
CA LEU A 211 -8.61 6.35 -2.67
C LEU A 211 -9.00 7.33 -1.56
N THR A 212 -8.37 7.22 -0.41
CA THR A 212 -8.40 8.22 0.65
C THR A 212 -7.18 9.14 0.58
N ALA A 213 -5.99 8.57 0.40
CA ALA A 213 -4.77 9.35 0.23
C ALA A 213 -3.70 8.56 -0.53
N SER A 214 -2.86 9.27 -1.27
CA SER A 214 -1.65 8.76 -1.89
C SER A 214 -0.45 9.03 -0.99
N ILE A 215 0.35 8.00 -0.70
CA ILE A 215 1.53 8.10 0.16
C ILE A 215 2.75 8.39 -0.70
N VAL A 216 3.37 9.54 -0.46
CA VAL A 216 4.54 10.00 -1.20
C VAL A 216 5.81 9.77 -0.40
N GLY A 217 6.77 9.03 -0.97
CA GLY A 217 8.12 8.85 -0.44
C GLY A 217 9.11 9.80 -1.13
N ALA A 218 9.25 11.01 -0.61
CA ALA A 218 10.17 12.01 -1.16
C ALA A 218 11.51 12.03 -0.42
N THR A 219 12.62 11.95 -1.15
CA THR A 219 13.99 12.16 -0.64
C THR A 219 14.65 13.43 -1.19
N GLN A 220 13.98 14.07 -2.14
CA GLN A 220 14.34 15.35 -2.73
C GLN A 220 13.09 16.22 -2.85
N ILE A 221 13.24 17.54 -2.79
CA ILE A 221 12.09 18.47 -2.89
C ILE A 221 11.33 18.28 -4.20
N TRP A 222 12.03 18.09 -5.31
CA TRP A 222 11.39 17.92 -6.61
C TRP A 222 10.52 16.67 -6.71
N HIS A 223 10.72 15.61 -5.87
CA HIS A 223 9.79 14.49 -5.79
C HIS A 223 8.42 14.94 -5.28
N LEU A 224 8.43 15.83 -4.28
CA LEU A 224 7.20 16.40 -3.75
C LEU A 224 6.54 17.33 -4.77
N ASP A 225 7.34 18.16 -5.45
CA ASP A 225 6.83 19.08 -6.50
C ASP A 225 6.12 18.28 -7.60
N ARG A 226 6.65 17.13 -8.03
CA ARG A 226 5.98 16.27 -9.02
C ARG A 226 4.68 15.67 -8.50
N ALA A 227 4.65 15.25 -7.24
CA ALA A 227 3.43 14.73 -6.62
C ALA A 227 2.36 15.83 -6.49
N LEU A 228 2.75 17.07 -6.18
CA LEU A 228 1.84 18.22 -6.10
C LEU A 228 1.33 18.65 -7.48
N GLN A 229 2.18 18.67 -8.51
CA GLN A 229 1.76 18.95 -9.89
C GLN A 229 0.65 17.99 -10.37
N ALA A 230 0.63 16.75 -9.86
CA ALA A 230 -0.40 15.79 -10.20
C ALA A 230 -1.80 16.16 -9.70
N LEU A 231 -1.91 17.04 -8.70
CA LEU A 231 -3.21 17.54 -8.20
C LEU A 231 -3.90 18.47 -9.22
N ASP A 232 -3.10 19.17 -10.02
CA ASP A 232 -3.59 20.12 -11.02
C ASP A 232 -3.66 19.50 -12.43
N PHE A 233 -3.22 18.23 -12.58
CA PHE A 233 -3.24 17.52 -13.85
C PHE A 233 -4.51 16.70 -14.02
N GLU A 234 -5.31 17.04 -15.02
CA GLU A 234 -6.54 16.33 -15.36
C GLU A 234 -6.25 15.18 -16.35
N ILE A 235 -6.69 13.99 -16.00
CA ILE A 235 -6.71 12.83 -16.91
C ILE A 235 -8.03 12.90 -17.64
N ASP A 236 -8.00 13.39 -18.89
CA ASP A 236 -9.19 13.44 -19.74
C ASP A 236 -9.61 12.05 -20.25
N ALA A 237 -10.74 11.98 -20.95
CA ALA A 237 -11.29 10.71 -21.44
C ALA A 237 -10.38 10.01 -22.45
N GLU A 238 -9.63 10.75 -23.27
CA GLU A 238 -8.69 10.17 -24.24
C GLU A 238 -7.50 9.52 -23.51
N LEU A 239 -6.86 10.24 -22.61
CA LEU A 239 -5.75 9.72 -21.81
C LEU A 239 -6.21 8.54 -20.93
N GLN A 240 -7.40 8.62 -20.32
CA GLN A 240 -7.97 7.50 -19.57
C GLN A 240 -8.13 6.26 -20.46
N SER A 241 -8.64 6.41 -21.66
CA SER A 241 -8.80 5.30 -22.64
C SER A 241 -7.45 4.67 -23.00
N ARG A 242 -6.41 5.49 -23.18
CA ARG A 242 -5.05 5.03 -23.46
C ARG A 242 -4.42 4.29 -22.26
N LEU A 243 -4.62 4.78 -21.06
CA LEU A 243 -4.19 4.11 -19.82
C LEU A 243 -4.88 2.74 -19.66
N GLU A 244 -6.18 2.64 -19.95
CA GLU A 244 -6.90 1.38 -19.91
C GLU A 244 -6.46 0.41 -21.02
N ALA A 245 -6.09 0.91 -22.19
CA ALA A 245 -5.51 0.09 -23.26
C ALA A 245 -4.18 -0.54 -22.84
N LEU A 246 -3.29 0.25 -22.23
CA LEU A 246 -2.03 -0.25 -21.68
C LEU A 246 -2.26 -1.24 -20.53
N HIS A 247 -3.24 -0.97 -19.65
CA HIS A 247 -3.58 -1.91 -18.59
C HIS A 247 -4.09 -3.25 -19.12
N ARG A 248 -4.91 -3.25 -20.17
CA ARG A 248 -5.35 -4.51 -20.82
C ARG A 248 -4.18 -5.29 -21.44
N GLN A 249 -3.15 -4.61 -21.90
CA GLN A 249 -1.95 -5.24 -22.41
C GLN A 249 -1.04 -5.79 -21.30
N TYR A 250 -0.98 -5.10 -20.15
CA TYR A 250 -0.14 -5.41 -19.00
C TYR A 250 -0.98 -5.42 -17.73
N LEU A 251 -1.72 -6.53 -17.49
CA LEU A 251 -2.75 -6.56 -16.43
C LEU A 251 -2.19 -6.34 -15.02
N VAL A 252 -1.18 -7.10 -14.62
CA VAL A 252 -0.53 -7.00 -13.31
C VAL A 252 0.98 -7.23 -13.46
N PRO A 253 1.69 -6.32 -14.12
CA PRO A 253 3.10 -6.54 -14.47
C PRO A 253 4.05 -6.53 -13.26
N ALA A 254 3.56 -6.08 -12.09
CA ALA A 254 4.32 -6.07 -10.83
C ALA A 254 3.39 -6.32 -9.64
N PRO A 255 2.94 -7.59 -9.43
CA PRO A 255 2.00 -8.00 -8.41
C PRO A 255 2.50 -7.80 -6.96
#